data_faafecec116b93d75a083182a3a1161e
#
_entry.id   faafecec116b93d75a083182a3a1161e
#
_cell.length_a   1.000
_cell.length_b   1.000
_cell.length_c   1.000
_cell.angle_alpha   90.00
_cell.angle_beta   90.00
_cell.angle_gamma   90.00
#
_symmetry.space_group_name_H-M   'P 1'
#
loop_
_entity.id
_entity.type
_entity.pdbx_description
1 polymer ?
#
loop_
_entity_poly.entity_id
_entity_poly.type
_entity_poly.pdbx_seq_one_letter_code
_entity_poly.pdbx_strand_id
1 'polypeptide(L)'
;MIFSVLIPTLESRRAQFRHLCEHLTSQVRAAHLENSVEILHERDDRQASIGAKRNALVNRACGRFVAFVDDDDDVSDDYIATICEVIGRRPDIDCIGIKGIITFRGGHPHEFTHSLCYRDYFSRKHNYFRPPYHLNPILRAIAARFPFRAVSYSEDVDWALRLQRAGVLQCEEFIDLPLYFYKSRRWWTYQLLLDWSEPLRHRLGLKMVNRLRLSAPPR
;
A
#
# COMPACT_ATOMS: atom_id res chain seq x y z
N MET A 1 -18.87 -8.81 4.81
CA MET A 1 -17.98 -7.85 4.11
C MET A 1 -16.82 -8.63 3.51
N ILE A 2 -16.49 -8.43 2.23
CA ILE A 2 -15.37 -9.11 1.57
C ILE A 2 -14.12 -8.25 1.47
N PHE A 3 -14.28 -6.93 1.34
CA PHE A 3 -13.15 -6.02 1.18
C PHE A 3 -13.33 -4.72 1.96
N SER A 4 -12.28 -4.28 2.66
CA SER A 4 -12.23 -2.99 3.34
C SER A 4 -11.13 -2.13 2.73
N VAL A 5 -11.48 -0.98 2.21
CA VAL A 5 -10.54 0.08 1.80
C VAL A 5 -10.27 0.98 3.00
N LEU A 6 -9.01 1.16 3.36
CA LEU A 6 -8.56 1.84 4.57
C LEU A 6 -7.80 3.11 4.21
N ILE A 7 -8.29 4.29 4.64
CA ILE A 7 -7.75 5.59 4.26
C ILE A 7 -7.28 6.35 5.50
N PRO A 8 -5.97 6.36 5.83
CA PRO A 8 -5.44 7.28 6.81
C PRO A 8 -5.39 8.70 6.22
N THR A 9 -5.95 9.70 6.90
CA THR A 9 -6.03 11.06 6.37
C THR A 9 -5.75 12.14 7.42
N LEU A 10 -5.66 13.39 6.99
CA LEU A 10 -5.48 14.58 7.82
C LEU A 10 -6.60 15.60 7.56
N GLU A 11 -6.93 16.41 8.57
CA GLU A 11 -7.86 17.53 8.38
C GLU A 11 -7.42 18.48 7.26
N SER A 12 -6.12 18.76 7.15
CA SER A 12 -5.55 19.60 6.10
C SER A 12 -5.66 19.02 4.67
N ARG A 13 -6.03 17.74 4.53
CA ARG A 13 -6.19 17.03 3.24
C ARG A 13 -7.63 16.70 2.89
N ARG A 14 -8.59 17.40 3.52
CA ARG A 14 -10.03 17.16 3.35
C ARG A 14 -10.50 17.16 1.89
N ALA A 15 -9.91 17.97 1.03
CA ALA A 15 -10.29 18.05 -0.39
C ALA A 15 -9.84 16.79 -1.16
N GLN A 16 -8.60 16.36 -0.98
CA GLN A 16 -8.06 15.14 -1.61
C GLN A 16 -8.83 13.92 -1.12
N PHE A 17 -8.99 13.81 0.20
CA PHE A 17 -9.76 12.73 0.82
C PHE A 17 -11.19 12.65 0.27
N ARG A 18 -11.90 13.78 0.12
CA ARG A 18 -13.26 13.82 -0.43
C ARG A 18 -13.28 13.28 -1.85
N HIS A 19 -12.39 13.76 -2.71
CA HIS A 19 -12.27 13.31 -4.09
C HIS A 19 -12.06 11.78 -4.18
N LEU A 20 -11.11 11.24 -3.41
CA LEU A 20 -10.85 9.81 -3.35
C LEU A 20 -12.08 9.01 -2.85
N CYS A 21 -12.74 9.49 -1.79
CA CYS A 21 -13.93 8.83 -1.25
C CYS A 21 -15.09 8.83 -2.24
N GLU A 22 -15.32 9.94 -2.95
CA GLU A 22 -16.35 10.04 -3.99
C GLU A 22 -16.07 9.07 -5.12
N HIS A 23 -14.81 8.98 -5.58
CA HIS A 23 -14.38 8.03 -6.61
C HIS A 23 -14.60 6.58 -6.18
N LEU A 24 -14.09 6.17 -5.00
CA LEU A 24 -14.27 4.81 -4.48
C LEU A 24 -15.75 4.47 -4.24
N THR A 25 -16.53 5.41 -3.69
CA THR A 25 -17.97 5.20 -3.46
C THR A 25 -18.73 5.02 -4.76
N SER A 26 -18.38 5.78 -5.80
CA SER A 26 -19.00 5.62 -7.13
C SER A 26 -18.73 4.22 -7.72
N GLN A 27 -17.52 3.69 -7.56
CA GLN A 27 -17.16 2.34 -8.00
C GLN A 27 -17.95 1.28 -7.24
N VAL A 28 -18.07 1.40 -5.91
CA VAL A 28 -18.86 0.46 -5.08
C VAL A 28 -20.30 0.40 -5.57
N ARG A 29 -20.91 1.58 -5.86
CA ARG A 29 -22.29 1.65 -6.37
C ARG A 29 -22.41 1.09 -7.78
N ALA A 30 -21.51 1.45 -8.68
CA ALA A 30 -21.52 0.98 -10.07
C ALA A 30 -21.39 -0.54 -10.16
N ALA A 31 -20.66 -1.16 -9.23
CA ALA A 31 -20.48 -2.61 -9.16
C ALA A 31 -21.53 -3.34 -8.29
N HIS A 32 -22.50 -2.61 -7.69
CA HIS A 32 -23.51 -3.16 -6.76
C HIS A 32 -22.89 -3.91 -5.56
N LEU A 33 -21.83 -3.35 -4.99
CA LEU A 33 -21.04 -3.98 -3.90
C LEU A 33 -21.24 -3.34 -2.53
N GLU A 34 -22.31 -2.55 -2.30
CA GLU A 34 -22.58 -1.81 -1.07
C GLU A 34 -22.64 -2.70 0.17
N ASN A 35 -23.08 -3.95 0.01
CA ASN A 35 -23.12 -4.92 1.11
C ASN A 35 -21.83 -5.77 1.23
N SER A 36 -20.86 -5.57 0.35
CA SER A 36 -19.65 -6.38 0.24
C SER A 36 -18.37 -5.60 0.50
N VAL A 37 -18.39 -4.29 0.29
CA VAL A 37 -17.23 -3.40 0.42
C VAL A 37 -17.53 -2.28 1.40
N GLU A 38 -16.58 -1.98 2.27
CA GLU A 38 -16.61 -0.81 3.13
C GLU A 38 -15.40 0.10 2.86
N ILE A 39 -15.59 1.39 3.04
CA ILE A 39 -14.54 2.41 2.96
C ILE A 39 -14.42 3.04 4.35
N LEU A 40 -13.33 2.77 5.03
CA LEU A 40 -13.04 3.28 6.37
C LEU A 40 -11.96 4.34 6.32
N HIS A 41 -12.09 5.36 7.14
CA HIS A 41 -11.06 6.37 7.28
C HIS A 41 -10.74 6.67 8.75
N GLU A 42 -9.52 7.11 8.99
CA GLU A 42 -9.06 7.65 10.28
C GLU A 42 -8.44 9.02 10.04
N ARG A 43 -9.08 10.05 10.59
CA ARG A 43 -8.73 11.45 10.34
C ARG A 43 -8.44 12.16 11.64
N ASP A 44 -7.34 12.90 11.65
CA ASP A 44 -6.96 13.79 12.75
C ASP A 44 -6.17 14.99 12.24
N ASP A 45 -5.68 15.81 13.14
CA ASP A 45 -4.77 16.91 12.86
C ASP A 45 -3.35 16.60 13.40
N ARG A 46 -2.80 15.45 12.99
CA ARG A 46 -1.46 14.94 13.37
C ARG A 46 -1.29 14.57 14.86
N GLN A 47 -2.38 14.28 15.58
CA GLN A 47 -2.28 13.81 16.95
C GLN A 47 -1.79 12.36 17.03
N ALA A 48 -2.24 11.52 16.08
CA ALA A 48 -1.77 10.15 15.98
C ALA A 48 -0.72 9.98 14.86
N SER A 49 0.21 9.06 15.09
CA SER A 49 1.12 8.63 14.01
C SER A 49 0.38 7.89 12.91
N ILE A 50 0.97 7.84 11.70
CA ILE A 50 0.34 7.13 10.57
C ILE A 50 0.19 5.64 10.87
N GLY A 51 1.17 5.02 11.53
CA GLY A 51 1.07 3.62 11.94
C GLY A 51 -0.03 3.36 12.95
N ALA A 52 -0.27 4.29 13.90
CA ALA A 52 -1.39 4.18 14.85
C ALA A 52 -2.74 4.27 14.13
N LYS A 53 -2.90 5.17 13.14
CA LYS A 53 -4.11 5.25 12.32
C LYS A 53 -4.34 3.97 11.50
N ARG A 54 -3.29 3.43 10.89
CA ARG A 54 -3.37 2.16 10.14
C ARG A 54 -3.84 1.01 11.04
N ASN A 55 -3.33 0.93 12.27
CA ASN A 55 -3.78 -0.08 13.24
C ASN A 55 -5.26 0.10 13.63
N ALA A 56 -5.67 1.34 13.90
CA ALA A 56 -7.07 1.64 14.24
C ALA A 56 -8.01 1.22 13.10
N LEU A 57 -7.61 1.47 11.84
CA LEU A 57 -8.37 1.08 10.66
C LEU A 57 -8.46 -0.43 10.49
N VAL A 58 -7.34 -1.18 10.60
CA VAL A 58 -7.34 -2.65 10.51
C VAL A 58 -8.22 -3.27 11.60
N ASN A 59 -8.20 -2.72 12.81
CA ASN A 59 -8.99 -3.22 13.93
C ASN A 59 -10.51 -2.99 13.75
N ARG A 60 -10.90 -1.93 13.04
CA ARG A 60 -12.31 -1.61 12.74
C ARG A 60 -12.82 -2.31 11.49
N ALA A 61 -11.93 -2.74 10.61
CA ALA A 61 -12.28 -3.37 9.35
C ALA A 61 -13.04 -4.68 9.57
N CYS A 62 -14.09 -4.89 8.77
CA CYS A 62 -14.91 -6.10 8.75
C CYS A 62 -14.69 -6.94 7.49
N GLY A 63 -14.02 -6.39 6.48
CA GLY A 63 -13.70 -7.10 5.24
C GLY A 63 -12.76 -8.28 5.48
N ARG A 64 -12.93 -9.32 4.70
CA ARG A 64 -12.00 -10.45 4.67
C ARG A 64 -10.60 -10.04 4.22
N PHE A 65 -10.53 -9.15 3.23
CA PHE A 65 -9.31 -8.50 2.77
C PHE A 65 -9.31 -7.02 3.16
N VAL A 66 -8.12 -6.47 3.38
CA VAL A 66 -7.89 -5.05 3.63
C VAL A 66 -6.81 -4.53 2.69
N ALA A 67 -6.96 -3.31 2.19
CA ALA A 67 -5.92 -2.57 1.50
C ALA A 67 -5.95 -1.10 1.91
N PHE A 68 -4.80 -0.46 1.96
CA PHE A 68 -4.72 0.97 2.19
C PHE A 68 -4.69 1.73 0.86
N VAL A 69 -5.37 2.86 0.85
CA VAL A 69 -5.22 3.88 -0.19
C VAL A 69 -4.87 5.18 0.51
N ASP A 70 -3.72 5.76 0.19
CA ASP A 70 -3.31 7.03 0.79
C ASP A 70 -4.13 8.19 0.18
N ASP A 71 -4.50 9.16 0.99
CA ASP A 71 -5.48 10.23 0.65
C ASP A 71 -4.99 11.23 -0.41
N ASP A 72 -3.71 11.21 -0.77
CA ASP A 72 -3.09 12.02 -1.82
C ASP A 72 -2.76 11.22 -3.10
N ASP A 73 -3.14 9.96 -3.15
CA ASP A 73 -3.02 9.07 -4.30
C ASP A 73 -4.35 8.88 -5.03
N ASP A 74 -4.37 7.98 -6.02
CA ASP A 74 -5.57 7.63 -6.79
C ASP A 74 -5.57 6.14 -7.15
N VAL A 75 -6.71 5.64 -7.63
CA VAL A 75 -6.88 4.26 -8.08
C VAL A 75 -7.54 4.24 -9.47
N SER A 76 -7.50 3.09 -10.18
CA SER A 76 -8.22 2.92 -11.44
C SER A 76 -9.74 2.96 -11.25
N ASP A 77 -10.48 3.24 -12.31
CA ASP A 77 -11.95 3.32 -12.27
C ASP A 77 -12.62 1.97 -11.95
N ASP A 78 -11.90 0.88 -12.13
CA ASP A 78 -12.33 -0.50 -11.89
C ASP A 78 -11.66 -1.16 -10.67
N TYR A 79 -10.94 -0.39 -9.84
CA TYR A 79 -10.16 -0.89 -8.69
C TYR A 79 -10.99 -1.78 -7.77
N ILE A 80 -12.18 -1.34 -7.36
CA ILE A 80 -13.06 -2.11 -6.45
C ILE A 80 -13.58 -3.37 -7.13
N ALA A 81 -14.10 -3.25 -8.35
CA ALA A 81 -14.70 -4.39 -9.07
C ALA A 81 -13.66 -5.49 -9.34
N THR A 82 -12.48 -5.09 -9.83
CA THR A 82 -11.39 -6.02 -10.17
C THR A 82 -10.88 -6.77 -8.94
N ILE A 83 -10.66 -6.08 -7.81
CA ILE A 83 -10.23 -6.73 -6.57
C ILE A 83 -11.30 -7.68 -6.05
N CYS A 84 -12.57 -7.26 -6.02
CA CYS A 84 -13.67 -8.09 -5.52
C CYS A 84 -13.92 -9.32 -6.40
N GLU A 85 -13.76 -9.21 -7.71
CA GLU A 85 -13.82 -10.35 -8.64
C GLU A 85 -12.74 -11.39 -8.32
N VAL A 86 -11.48 -10.94 -8.11
CA VAL A 86 -10.38 -11.83 -7.75
C VAL A 86 -10.64 -12.51 -6.40
N ILE A 87 -11.10 -11.79 -5.39
CA ILE A 87 -11.43 -12.36 -4.07
C ILE A 87 -12.55 -13.40 -4.17
N GLY A 88 -13.54 -13.15 -5.01
CA GLY A 88 -14.65 -14.08 -5.25
C GLY A 88 -14.23 -15.36 -5.98
N ARG A 89 -13.35 -15.23 -6.98
CA ARG A 89 -12.85 -16.34 -7.79
C ARG A 89 -11.78 -17.17 -7.05
N ARG A 90 -10.97 -16.55 -6.20
CA ARG A 90 -9.83 -17.17 -5.51
C ARG A 90 -9.98 -17.06 -3.99
N PRO A 91 -10.80 -17.91 -3.37
CA PRO A 91 -11.01 -17.90 -1.93
C PRO A 91 -9.80 -18.41 -1.12
N ASP A 92 -8.80 -18.97 -1.74
CA ASP A 92 -7.61 -19.60 -1.14
C ASP A 92 -6.41 -18.65 -0.99
N ILE A 93 -6.46 -17.43 -1.54
CA ILE A 93 -5.32 -16.52 -1.55
C ILE A 93 -5.13 -15.76 -0.22
N ASP A 94 -3.88 -15.40 0.06
CA ASP A 94 -3.47 -14.58 1.21
C ASP A 94 -3.41 -13.10 0.86
N CYS A 95 -3.05 -12.81 -0.40
CA CYS A 95 -2.91 -11.45 -0.90
C CYS A 95 -3.16 -11.37 -2.41
N ILE A 96 -3.34 -10.14 -2.88
CA ILE A 96 -3.41 -9.82 -4.31
C ILE A 96 -2.17 -9.00 -4.68
N GLY A 97 -1.40 -9.51 -5.64
CA GLY A 97 -0.31 -8.76 -6.26
C GLY A 97 -0.88 -7.69 -7.18
N ILE A 98 -0.28 -6.51 -7.18
CA ILE A 98 -0.77 -5.36 -7.95
C ILE A 98 0.33 -4.68 -8.74
N LYS A 99 -0.08 -4.04 -9.84
CA LYS A 99 0.66 -3.02 -10.55
C LYS A 99 0.10 -1.64 -10.24
N GLY A 100 0.93 -0.64 -10.44
CA GLY A 100 0.50 0.76 -10.41
C GLY A 100 1.49 1.65 -11.14
N ILE A 101 1.16 2.93 -11.21
CA ILE A 101 1.97 3.97 -11.80
C ILE A 101 2.38 4.96 -10.72
N ILE A 102 3.66 5.22 -10.60
CA ILE A 102 4.17 6.32 -9.79
C ILE A 102 4.49 7.50 -10.69
N THR A 103 4.05 8.70 -10.29
CA THR A 103 4.41 9.95 -10.94
C THR A 103 5.20 10.83 -9.98
N PHE A 104 6.10 11.66 -10.52
CA PHE A 104 6.89 12.61 -9.76
C PHE A 104 6.50 14.03 -10.15
N ARG A 105 5.89 14.78 -9.21
CA ARG A 105 5.36 16.14 -9.44
C ARG A 105 4.43 16.22 -10.67
N GLY A 106 3.62 15.19 -10.88
CA GLY A 106 2.66 15.12 -11.99
C GLY A 106 3.27 14.73 -13.35
N GLY A 107 4.57 14.39 -13.39
CA GLY A 107 5.27 13.92 -14.60
C GLY A 107 6.04 12.63 -14.34
N HIS A 108 6.84 12.21 -15.34
CA HIS A 108 7.74 11.07 -15.24
C HIS A 108 7.05 9.80 -14.73
N PRO A 109 6.05 9.25 -15.43
CA PRO A 109 5.36 8.04 -15.02
C PRO A 109 6.29 6.82 -15.10
N HIS A 110 6.30 6.02 -14.04
CA HIS A 110 7.01 4.75 -13.96
C HIS A 110 6.08 3.69 -13.38
N GLU A 111 6.22 2.46 -13.85
CA GLU A 111 5.45 1.34 -13.32
C GLU A 111 6.06 0.86 -12.01
N PHE A 112 5.21 0.44 -11.08
CA PHE A 112 5.62 -0.37 -9.95
C PHE A 112 4.83 -1.68 -9.90
N THR A 113 5.45 -2.71 -9.38
CA THR A 113 4.85 -4.03 -9.20
C THR A 113 5.12 -4.53 -7.79
N HIS A 114 4.07 -4.90 -7.08
CA HIS A 114 4.15 -5.53 -5.76
C HIS A 114 3.63 -6.96 -5.86
N SER A 115 4.50 -7.94 -5.62
CA SER A 115 4.15 -9.36 -5.74
C SER A 115 5.02 -10.24 -4.82
N LEU A 116 4.49 -11.40 -4.43
CA LEU A 116 5.22 -12.42 -3.66
C LEU A 116 6.43 -12.99 -4.42
N CYS A 117 6.49 -12.86 -5.75
CA CYS A 117 7.66 -13.28 -6.53
C CYS A 117 8.92 -12.46 -6.22
N TYR A 118 8.76 -11.27 -5.60
CA TYR A 118 9.88 -10.41 -5.23
C TYR A 118 10.22 -10.54 -3.74
N ARG A 119 11.50 -10.81 -3.45
CA ARG A 119 12.01 -10.91 -2.07
C ARG A 119 12.66 -9.62 -1.58
N ASP A 120 13.00 -8.73 -2.50
CA ASP A 120 13.73 -7.50 -2.23
C ASP A 120 13.08 -6.30 -2.94
N TYR A 121 13.44 -5.12 -2.47
CA TYR A 121 13.11 -3.84 -3.10
C TYR A 121 14.16 -3.54 -4.15
N PHE A 122 13.78 -3.48 -5.41
CA PHE A 122 14.71 -3.10 -6.48
C PHE A 122 14.01 -2.31 -7.60
N SER A 123 14.80 -1.67 -8.45
CA SER A 123 14.34 -1.06 -9.69
C SER A 123 15.08 -1.63 -10.89
N ARG A 124 14.39 -1.72 -12.02
CA ARG A 124 14.96 -2.13 -13.31
C ARG A 124 14.34 -1.30 -14.42
N LYS A 125 15.16 -0.64 -15.26
CA LYS A 125 14.68 0.26 -16.33
C LYS A 125 13.65 1.29 -15.81
N HIS A 126 13.93 1.85 -14.63
CA HIS A 126 13.10 2.85 -13.93
C HIS A 126 11.75 2.34 -13.39
N ASN A 127 11.44 1.05 -13.49
CA ASN A 127 10.29 0.44 -12.85
C ASN A 127 10.66 -0.14 -11.49
N TYR A 128 9.70 -0.15 -10.57
CA TYR A 128 9.87 -0.62 -9.20
C TYR A 128 9.31 -2.00 -8.98
N PHE A 129 10.02 -2.82 -8.21
CA PHE A 129 9.61 -4.16 -7.84
C PHE A 129 9.79 -4.36 -6.33
N ARG A 130 8.77 -4.87 -5.67
CA ARG A 130 8.77 -5.10 -4.21
C ARG A 130 7.90 -6.30 -3.84
N PRO A 131 8.14 -6.89 -2.64
CA PRO A 131 7.16 -7.79 -2.02
C PRO A 131 5.86 -7.04 -1.70
N PRO A 132 4.76 -7.78 -1.39
CA PRO A 132 3.49 -7.18 -0.99
C PRO A 132 3.66 -6.18 0.14
N TYR A 133 2.90 -5.10 0.04
CA TYR A 133 3.03 -3.89 0.83
C TYR A 133 1.63 -3.44 1.30
N HIS A 134 1.50 -2.37 2.05
CA HIS A 134 0.21 -1.91 2.56
C HIS A 134 -0.83 -1.59 1.48
N LEU A 135 -0.40 -1.27 0.26
CA LEU A 135 -1.31 -1.02 -0.88
C LEU A 135 -1.93 -2.29 -1.45
N ASN A 136 -1.32 -3.45 -1.19
CA ASN A 136 -1.85 -4.72 -1.66
C ASN A 136 -3.07 -5.15 -0.83
N PRO A 137 -4.13 -5.66 -1.45
CA PRO A 137 -5.17 -6.37 -0.70
C PRO A 137 -4.57 -7.61 -0.02
N ILE A 138 -4.66 -7.65 1.33
CA ILE A 138 -4.12 -8.73 2.15
C ILE A 138 -5.22 -9.24 3.08
N LEU A 139 -5.22 -10.54 3.38
CA LEU A 139 -6.14 -11.12 4.37
C LEU A 139 -6.07 -10.33 5.68
N ARG A 140 -7.22 -9.80 6.13
CA ARG A 140 -7.31 -9.03 7.37
C ARG A 140 -6.79 -9.80 8.57
N ALA A 141 -7.04 -11.11 8.63
CA ALA A 141 -6.54 -11.97 9.70
C ALA A 141 -5.00 -11.97 9.79
N ILE A 142 -4.30 -11.84 8.65
CA ILE A 142 -2.85 -11.70 8.62
C ILE A 142 -2.46 -10.27 9.02
N ALA A 143 -3.06 -9.25 8.39
CA ALA A 143 -2.75 -7.85 8.68
C ALA A 143 -2.90 -7.50 10.18
N ALA A 144 -3.96 -8.00 10.83
CA ALA A 144 -4.23 -7.78 12.26
C ALA A 144 -3.19 -8.41 13.20
N ARG A 145 -2.51 -9.49 12.79
CA ARG A 145 -1.45 -10.13 13.58
C ARG A 145 -0.12 -9.38 13.54
N PHE A 146 0.04 -8.45 12.61
CA PHE A 146 1.27 -7.68 12.41
C PHE A 146 0.97 -6.19 12.52
N PRO A 147 0.77 -5.63 13.71
CA PRO A 147 0.46 -4.21 13.85
C PRO A 147 1.61 -3.35 13.32
N PHE A 148 1.25 -2.23 12.69
CA PHE A 148 2.23 -1.21 12.30
C PHE A 148 2.90 -0.61 13.53
N ARG A 149 4.17 -0.24 13.42
CA ARG A 149 4.82 0.56 14.47
C ARG A 149 4.15 1.93 14.54
N ALA A 150 3.96 2.43 15.77
CA ALA A 150 3.29 3.73 16.00
C ALA A 150 4.23 4.91 15.68
N VAL A 151 4.70 4.98 14.42
CA VAL A 151 5.54 6.05 13.87
C VAL A 151 4.93 6.59 12.59
N SER A 152 5.37 7.77 12.13
CA SER A 152 4.84 8.44 10.94
C SER A 152 5.77 8.36 9.72
N TYR A 153 6.79 7.53 9.78
CA TYR A 153 7.72 7.32 8.68
C TYR A 153 8.29 5.91 8.70
N SER A 154 8.30 5.25 7.54
CA SER A 154 8.80 3.87 7.33
C SER A 154 8.06 2.78 8.13
N GLU A 155 6.90 3.06 8.70
CA GLU A 155 6.05 2.09 9.37
C GLU A 155 5.56 1.01 8.41
N ASP A 156 5.33 1.40 7.18
CA ASP A 156 4.88 0.59 6.05
C ASP A 156 5.98 -0.36 5.55
N VAL A 157 7.22 0.13 5.39
CA VAL A 157 8.37 -0.69 5.02
C VAL A 157 8.69 -1.71 6.12
N ASP A 158 8.70 -1.29 7.39
CA ASP A 158 8.89 -2.18 8.53
C ASP A 158 7.83 -3.28 8.55
N TRP A 159 6.57 -2.90 8.33
CA TRP A 159 5.43 -3.83 8.30
C TRP A 159 5.58 -4.88 7.19
N ALA A 160 5.86 -4.46 5.97
CA ALA A 160 6.05 -5.34 4.82
C ALA A 160 7.23 -6.32 5.04
N LEU A 161 8.35 -5.84 5.57
CA LEU A 161 9.51 -6.67 5.89
C LEU A 161 9.21 -7.69 7.00
N ARG A 162 8.38 -7.35 7.99
CA ARG A 162 7.96 -8.31 9.04
C ARG A 162 7.05 -9.40 8.49
N LEU A 163 6.09 -9.05 7.63
CA LEU A 163 5.25 -10.04 6.94
C LEU A 163 6.10 -11.00 6.11
N GLN A 164 7.01 -10.46 5.33
CA GLN A 164 7.90 -11.23 4.46
C GLN A 164 8.80 -12.18 5.26
N ARG A 165 9.45 -11.69 6.34
CA ARG A 165 10.33 -12.51 7.20
C ARG A 165 9.56 -13.61 7.92
N ALA A 166 8.31 -13.37 8.26
CA ALA A 166 7.44 -14.35 8.89
C ALA A 166 6.90 -15.40 7.91
N GLY A 167 7.03 -15.18 6.58
CA GLY A 167 6.58 -16.10 5.55
C GLY A 167 5.07 -16.38 5.60
N VAL A 168 4.27 -15.41 6.05
CA VAL A 168 2.84 -15.61 6.30
C VAL A 168 1.97 -15.39 5.06
N LEU A 169 2.51 -14.79 4.00
CA LEU A 169 1.88 -14.66 2.71
C LEU A 169 2.49 -15.71 1.78
N GLN A 170 1.70 -16.66 1.31
CA GLN A 170 2.18 -17.80 0.52
C GLN A 170 1.41 -17.97 -0.79
N CYS A 171 0.15 -17.54 -0.85
CA CYS A 171 -0.70 -17.71 -2.01
C CYS A 171 -1.17 -16.33 -2.52
N GLU A 172 -0.81 -16.02 -3.76
CA GLU A 172 -1.11 -14.75 -4.41
C GLU A 172 -1.91 -14.98 -5.69
N GLU A 173 -2.85 -14.10 -5.99
CA GLU A 173 -3.33 -13.85 -7.35
C GLU A 173 -2.78 -12.50 -7.79
N PHE A 174 -2.15 -12.43 -8.96
CA PHE A 174 -1.54 -11.22 -9.47
C PHE A 174 -2.42 -10.55 -10.52
N ILE A 175 -2.73 -9.26 -10.33
CA ILE A 175 -3.47 -8.45 -11.30
C ILE A 175 -2.48 -7.67 -12.16
N ASP A 176 -2.40 -8.04 -13.44
CA ASP A 176 -1.49 -7.44 -14.42
C ASP A 176 -2.07 -6.18 -15.10
N LEU A 177 -2.76 -5.36 -14.32
CA LEU A 177 -3.31 -4.07 -14.73
C LEU A 177 -2.91 -2.99 -13.73
N PRO A 178 -2.65 -1.74 -14.16
CA PRO A 178 -2.34 -0.65 -13.25
C PRO A 178 -3.58 -0.26 -12.43
N LEU A 179 -3.62 -0.67 -11.18
CA LEU A 179 -4.74 -0.40 -10.27
C LEU A 179 -4.52 0.81 -9.36
N TYR A 180 -3.27 1.23 -9.15
CA TYR A 180 -2.93 2.25 -8.17
C TYR A 180 -2.05 3.34 -8.78
N PHE A 181 -2.36 4.61 -8.50
CA PHE A 181 -1.66 5.78 -9.03
C PHE A 181 -1.02 6.57 -7.90
N TYR A 182 0.25 6.29 -7.63
CA TYR A 182 1.03 6.95 -6.58
C TYR A 182 1.55 8.31 -7.04
N LYS A 183 1.18 9.39 -6.34
CA LYS A 183 1.52 10.78 -6.69
C LYS A 183 2.66 11.29 -5.81
N SER A 184 3.92 11.01 -6.15
CA SER A 184 5.07 11.48 -5.39
C SER A 184 5.34 12.98 -5.59
N ARG A 185 5.41 13.72 -4.47
CA ARG A 185 5.83 15.13 -4.46
C ARG A 185 7.35 15.29 -4.32
N ARG A 186 8.09 14.21 -4.05
CA ARG A 186 9.51 14.23 -3.71
C ARG A 186 10.38 13.92 -4.91
N TRP A 187 11.05 14.93 -5.48
CA TRP A 187 11.95 14.78 -6.61
C TRP A 187 13.18 13.90 -6.32
N TRP A 188 13.69 13.90 -5.09
CA TRP A 188 14.85 13.10 -4.72
C TRP A 188 14.59 11.58 -4.77
N THR A 189 13.35 11.13 -4.62
CA THR A 189 12.99 9.72 -4.83
C THR A 189 13.13 9.32 -6.29
N TYR A 190 12.88 10.24 -7.22
CA TYR A 190 13.11 10.05 -8.64
C TYR A 190 14.60 9.89 -8.98
N GLN A 191 15.47 10.73 -8.41
CA GLN A 191 16.92 10.63 -8.58
C GLN A 191 17.47 9.29 -8.07
N LEU A 192 17.00 8.83 -6.91
CA LEU A 192 17.38 7.51 -6.38
C LEU A 192 16.97 6.36 -7.30
N LEU A 193 15.90 6.52 -8.09
CA LEU A 193 15.50 5.53 -9.08
C LEU A 193 16.38 5.49 -10.30
N LEU A 194 16.78 6.66 -10.79
CA LEU A 194 17.63 6.79 -11.96
C LEU A 194 19.03 6.23 -11.68
N ASP A 195 19.54 6.42 -10.46
CA ASP A 195 20.89 6.06 -10.05
C ASP A 195 21.06 4.59 -9.61
N TRP A 196 19.97 3.80 -9.56
CA TRP A 196 20.03 2.41 -9.12
C TRP A 196 20.50 1.47 -10.26
N SER A 197 21.80 1.53 -10.57
CA SER A 197 22.49 0.47 -11.29
C SER A 197 22.77 -0.75 -10.37
N GLU A 198 22.76 -1.96 -10.89
CA GLU A 198 22.86 -3.24 -10.20
C GLU A 198 23.97 -3.34 -9.11
N PRO A 199 25.18 -2.79 -9.27
CA PRO A 199 26.23 -2.88 -8.25
C PRO A 199 26.02 -1.98 -7.02
N LEU A 200 25.22 -0.93 -7.11
CA LEU A 200 24.87 -0.04 -5.99
C LEU A 200 23.72 -0.58 -5.12
N ARG A 201 22.97 -1.56 -5.62
CA ARG A 201 21.84 -2.21 -4.89
C ARG A 201 22.24 -2.72 -3.52
N HIS A 202 23.36 -3.45 -3.43
CA HIS A 202 23.84 -4.01 -2.16
C HIS A 202 24.34 -2.97 -1.18
N ARG A 203 24.98 -1.89 -1.66
CA ARG A 203 25.52 -0.83 -0.78
C ARG A 203 24.45 0.13 -0.26
N LEU A 204 23.46 0.49 -1.08
CA LEU A 204 22.40 1.42 -0.68
C LEU A 204 21.26 0.73 0.07
N GLY A 205 20.92 -0.51 -0.28
CA GLY A 205 19.98 -1.34 0.50
C GLY A 205 20.51 -1.58 1.92
N LEU A 206 21.79 -1.91 2.07
CA LEU A 206 22.45 -1.99 3.39
C LEU A 206 22.51 -0.65 4.12
N LYS A 207 22.71 0.47 3.43
CA LYS A 207 22.71 1.82 4.04
C LYS A 207 21.30 2.30 4.42
N MET A 208 20.26 1.98 3.67
CA MET A 208 18.88 2.30 4.07
C MET A 208 18.44 1.47 5.28
N VAL A 209 18.72 0.17 5.31
CA VAL A 209 18.45 -0.68 6.46
C VAL A 209 19.27 -0.24 7.69
N ASN A 210 20.52 0.18 7.51
CA ASN A 210 21.36 0.70 8.60
C ASN A 210 20.94 2.09 9.06
N ARG A 211 20.47 3.00 8.19
CA ARG A 211 19.88 4.28 8.64
C ARG A 211 18.58 4.08 9.42
N LEU A 212 17.76 3.13 9.05
CA LEU A 212 16.57 2.76 9.81
C LEU A 212 16.92 2.13 11.18
N ARG A 213 18.08 1.47 11.30
CA ARG A 213 18.59 0.96 12.60
C ARG A 213 19.23 2.05 13.49
N LEU A 214 19.80 3.09 12.90
CA LEU A 214 20.47 4.17 13.63
C LEU A 214 19.52 5.27 14.13
N SER A 215 18.26 5.29 13.70
CA SER A 215 17.24 6.22 14.18
C SER A 215 16.34 5.65 15.29
N ALA A 216 16.68 4.49 15.86
CA ALA A 216 16.07 4.05 17.11
C ALA A 216 16.68 4.86 18.27
N PRO A 217 15.89 5.52 19.14
CA PRO A 217 16.42 6.22 20.30
C PRO A 217 17.13 5.22 21.25
N PRO A 218 18.16 5.64 21.97
CA PRO A 218 18.75 4.84 23.02
C PRO A 218 17.70 4.53 24.10
N ARG A 219 17.83 3.35 24.70
CA ARG A 219 16.95 2.84 25.76
C ARG A 219 16.95 3.75 26.98
#